data_a3166a611c4b8115425ec36af9483843
#
_entry.id   a3166a611c4b8115425ec36af9483843
#
_cell.length_a   1.000
_cell.length_b   1.000
_cell.length_c   1.000
_cell.angle_alpha   90.00
_cell.angle_beta   90.00
_cell.angle_gamma   90.00
#
_symmetry.space_group_name_H-M   'P 1'
#
loop_
_entity.id
_entity.type
_entity.pdbx_description
1 polymer ?
#
loop_
_entity_poly.entity_id
_entity_poly.type
_entity_poly.pdbx_seq_one_letter_code
_entity_poly.pdbx_strand_id
1 'polypeptide(L)'
;MEDIISLCKRRGFIYQGSDVYGGLSGTWDYGPLGVQLKRNIMNLWWRMFVDERDDIYGVDAAILMNPKVWKASGHVDTFSDPLVEDLKTGERFRADHIIRDELVKLYRATNIPNPEKTADDLMAKNSSTDKELYEFIKANNIKSPAGNELSEVKRFNMMFKTHVGAVTNDASISYLRPETAQGIFTNFKNVVDSFY
;
A
#
# COMPACT_ATOMS: atom_id res chain seq x y z
N MET A 1 1.10 4.34 -19.62
CA MET A 1 0.55 3.32 -18.67
C MET A 1 -0.86 2.88 -19.08
N GLU A 2 -1.76 3.81 -19.39
CA GLU A 2 -3.15 3.51 -19.79
C GLU A 2 -3.27 2.58 -21.00
N ASP A 3 -2.44 2.74 -22.02
CA ASP A 3 -2.41 1.86 -23.20
C ASP A 3 -2.09 0.40 -22.81
N ILE A 4 -1.18 0.21 -21.86
CA ILE A 4 -0.81 -1.13 -21.36
C ILE A 4 -1.99 -1.74 -20.61
N ILE A 5 -2.64 -0.99 -19.74
CA ILE A 5 -3.83 -1.44 -18.99
C ILE A 5 -4.95 -1.82 -19.97
N SER A 6 -5.22 -0.97 -20.96
CA SER A 6 -6.20 -1.21 -22.01
C SER A 6 -5.90 -2.47 -22.81
N LEU A 7 -4.63 -2.66 -23.20
CA LEU A 7 -4.17 -3.88 -23.88
C LEU A 7 -4.37 -5.13 -23.02
N CYS A 8 -3.98 -5.06 -21.74
CA CYS A 8 -4.11 -6.17 -20.80
C CYS A 8 -5.56 -6.61 -20.59
N LYS A 9 -6.50 -5.66 -20.50
CA LYS A 9 -7.93 -5.95 -20.44
C LYS A 9 -8.42 -6.64 -21.71
N ARG A 10 -8.13 -6.08 -22.87
CA ARG A 10 -8.59 -6.64 -24.17
C ARG A 10 -8.00 -8.00 -24.49
N ARG A 11 -6.81 -8.31 -24.00
CA ARG A 11 -6.11 -9.58 -24.26
C ARG A 11 -6.34 -10.63 -23.17
N GLY A 12 -7.15 -10.35 -22.16
CA GLY A 12 -7.46 -11.31 -21.10
C GLY A 12 -6.32 -11.56 -20.12
N PHE A 13 -5.49 -10.54 -19.86
CA PHE A 13 -4.53 -10.59 -18.75
C PHE A 13 -5.19 -10.23 -17.43
N ILE A 14 -6.02 -9.19 -17.42
CA ILE A 14 -6.72 -8.72 -16.23
C ILE A 14 -8.15 -8.32 -16.57
N TYR A 15 -9.04 -8.46 -15.58
CA TYR A 15 -10.41 -7.97 -15.62
C TYR A 15 -10.69 -7.17 -14.34
N GLN A 16 -11.63 -6.23 -14.38
CA GLN A 16 -12.13 -5.60 -13.16
C GLN A 16 -12.80 -6.66 -12.29
N GLY A 17 -12.43 -6.72 -11.01
CA GLY A 17 -13.06 -7.66 -10.08
C GLY A 17 -14.56 -7.43 -9.98
N SER A 18 -15.37 -8.47 -10.16
CA SER A 18 -16.84 -8.43 -10.11
C SER A 18 -17.48 -7.46 -11.13
N ASP A 19 -16.91 -7.35 -12.34
CA ASP A 19 -17.32 -6.38 -13.37
C ASP A 19 -18.79 -6.49 -13.75
N VAL A 20 -19.35 -7.72 -13.79
CA VAL A 20 -20.78 -7.99 -14.06
C VAL A 20 -21.73 -7.24 -13.11
N TYR A 21 -21.26 -6.90 -11.91
CA TYR A 21 -22.02 -6.16 -10.90
C TYR A 21 -21.54 -4.69 -10.76
N GLY A 22 -20.85 -4.16 -11.75
CA GLY A 22 -20.32 -2.79 -11.74
C GLY A 22 -18.90 -2.66 -11.20
N GLY A 23 -18.26 -3.76 -10.86
CA GLY A 23 -16.88 -3.78 -10.39
C GLY A 23 -16.70 -3.32 -8.94
N LEU A 24 -15.51 -3.58 -8.40
CA LEU A 24 -15.06 -3.05 -7.12
C LEU A 24 -13.72 -2.33 -7.33
N SER A 25 -13.69 -1.05 -6.98
CA SER A 25 -12.48 -0.23 -7.17
C SER A 25 -11.25 -0.84 -6.49
N GLY A 26 -10.13 -0.85 -7.21
CA GLY A 26 -8.86 -1.38 -6.71
C GLY A 26 -8.76 -2.91 -6.68
N THR A 27 -9.78 -3.65 -7.16
CA THR A 27 -9.74 -5.12 -7.25
C THR A 27 -9.70 -5.60 -8.68
N TRP A 28 -8.88 -6.61 -8.93
CA TRP A 28 -8.63 -7.14 -10.27
C TRP A 28 -8.57 -8.66 -10.25
N ASP A 29 -9.21 -9.27 -11.25
CA ASP A 29 -9.08 -10.70 -11.51
C ASP A 29 -8.02 -10.93 -12.58
N TYR A 30 -7.23 -12.00 -12.44
CA TYR A 30 -6.33 -12.43 -13.50
C TYR A 30 -7.10 -13.26 -14.52
N GLY A 31 -7.10 -12.79 -15.77
CA GLY A 31 -7.61 -13.58 -16.89
C GLY A 31 -6.67 -14.72 -17.29
N PRO A 32 -7.05 -15.54 -18.31
CA PRO A 32 -6.27 -16.73 -18.68
C PRO A 32 -4.79 -16.46 -18.97
N LEU A 33 -4.46 -15.40 -19.71
CA LEU A 33 -3.07 -15.03 -19.98
C LEU A 33 -2.37 -14.45 -18.75
N GLY A 34 -3.09 -13.71 -17.90
CA GLY A 34 -2.57 -13.16 -16.66
C GLY A 34 -2.19 -14.26 -15.66
N VAL A 35 -3.01 -15.29 -15.52
CA VAL A 35 -2.70 -16.45 -14.66
C VAL A 35 -1.44 -17.17 -15.14
N GLN A 36 -1.28 -17.37 -16.45
CA GLN A 36 -0.08 -18.00 -17.02
C GLN A 36 1.18 -17.16 -16.71
N LEU A 37 1.12 -15.86 -16.97
CA LEU A 37 2.24 -14.95 -16.70
C LEU A 37 2.59 -14.93 -15.20
N LYS A 38 1.58 -14.79 -14.34
CA LYS A 38 1.75 -14.81 -12.88
C LYS A 38 2.45 -16.09 -12.42
N ARG A 39 1.98 -17.26 -12.87
CA ARG A 39 2.58 -18.55 -12.51
C ARG A 39 4.03 -18.66 -12.97
N ASN A 40 4.33 -18.24 -14.20
CA ASN A 40 5.71 -18.28 -14.72
C ASN A 40 6.65 -17.43 -13.86
N ILE A 41 6.22 -16.22 -13.49
CA ILE A 41 7.00 -15.33 -12.62
C ILE A 41 7.18 -15.96 -11.23
N MET A 42 6.11 -16.45 -10.62
CA MET A 42 6.16 -17.07 -9.29
C MET A 42 7.06 -18.31 -9.26
N ASN A 43 6.95 -19.18 -10.27
CA ASN A 43 7.78 -20.39 -10.36
C ASN A 43 9.25 -20.06 -10.59
N LEU A 44 9.54 -19.07 -11.44
CA LEU A 44 10.92 -18.61 -11.65
C LEU A 44 11.50 -18.04 -10.35
N TRP A 45 10.74 -17.19 -9.66
CA TRP A 45 11.15 -16.60 -8.38
C TRP A 45 11.41 -17.68 -7.32
N TRP A 46 10.47 -18.63 -7.18
CA TRP A 46 10.60 -19.72 -6.21
C TRP A 46 11.83 -20.58 -6.49
N ARG A 47 12.02 -20.98 -7.74
CA ARG A 47 13.20 -21.76 -8.14
C ARG A 47 14.49 -21.04 -7.80
N MET A 48 14.63 -19.75 -8.16
CA MET A 48 15.86 -18.99 -7.96
C MET A 48 16.18 -18.71 -6.49
N PHE A 49 15.16 -18.50 -5.66
CA PHE A 49 15.36 -18.04 -4.29
C PHE A 49 15.09 -19.10 -3.23
N VAL A 50 14.48 -20.21 -3.58
CA VAL A 50 14.17 -21.31 -2.65
C VAL A 50 14.79 -22.62 -3.13
N ASP A 51 14.40 -23.14 -4.31
CA ASP A 51 14.78 -24.49 -4.73
C ASP A 51 16.28 -24.64 -5.06
N GLU A 52 16.94 -23.59 -5.55
CA GLU A 52 18.37 -23.56 -5.87
C GLU A 52 19.25 -23.18 -4.67
N ARG A 53 18.69 -23.15 -3.45
CA ARG A 53 19.38 -22.76 -2.21
C ARG A 53 19.18 -23.78 -1.10
N ASP A 54 20.29 -24.17 -0.46
CA ASP A 54 20.28 -25.11 0.67
C ASP A 54 20.00 -24.44 2.03
N ASP A 55 20.03 -23.10 2.09
CA ASP A 55 19.91 -22.30 3.30
C ASP A 55 18.56 -21.58 3.44
N ILE A 56 17.60 -21.85 2.56
CA ILE A 56 16.28 -21.22 2.56
C ILE A 56 15.16 -22.26 2.57
N TYR A 57 14.23 -22.09 3.48
CA TYR A 57 13.02 -22.91 3.60
C TYR A 57 11.79 -22.07 3.25
N GLY A 58 10.92 -22.58 2.38
CA GLY A 58 9.70 -21.89 1.97
C GLY A 58 8.63 -21.99 3.07
N VAL A 59 7.96 -20.87 3.33
CA VAL A 59 6.81 -20.79 4.25
C VAL A 59 5.67 -20.06 3.55
N ASP A 60 4.46 -20.61 3.61
CA ASP A 60 3.23 -19.92 3.22
C ASP A 60 2.35 -19.70 4.46
N ALA A 61 2.51 -18.55 5.07
CA ALA A 61 1.78 -18.17 6.27
C ALA A 61 0.33 -17.80 5.94
N ALA A 62 -0.58 -17.96 6.90
CA ALA A 62 -1.99 -17.59 6.76
C ALA A 62 -2.16 -16.08 6.50
N ILE A 63 -3.15 -15.74 5.64
CA ILE A 63 -3.51 -14.34 5.34
C ILE A 63 -4.06 -13.65 6.60
N LEU A 64 -4.87 -14.36 7.39
CA LEU A 64 -5.37 -13.91 8.69
C LEU A 64 -4.41 -14.40 9.78
N MET A 65 -3.91 -13.46 10.57
CA MET A 65 -2.99 -13.74 11.68
C MET A 65 -3.53 -13.19 12.98
N ASN A 66 -3.02 -13.69 14.10
CA ASN A 66 -3.39 -13.19 15.42
C ASN A 66 -3.14 -11.67 15.50
N PRO A 67 -4.11 -10.85 15.96
CA PRO A 67 -3.97 -9.39 16.03
C PRO A 67 -2.76 -8.91 16.84
N LYS A 68 -2.30 -9.73 17.82
CA LYS A 68 -1.10 -9.40 18.61
C LYS A 68 0.17 -9.31 17.77
N VAL A 69 0.25 -10.03 16.64
CA VAL A 69 1.37 -9.94 15.71
C VAL A 69 1.49 -8.52 15.15
N TRP A 70 0.37 -7.97 14.70
CA TRP A 70 0.30 -6.64 14.11
C TRP A 70 0.44 -5.51 15.13
N LYS A 71 0.01 -5.75 16.36
CA LYS A 71 0.27 -4.85 17.48
C LYS A 71 1.75 -4.84 17.85
N ALA A 72 2.38 -6.00 17.96
CA ALA A 72 3.81 -6.12 18.28
C ALA A 72 4.72 -5.51 17.20
N SER A 73 4.32 -5.61 15.94
CA SER A 73 5.05 -5.01 14.81
C SER A 73 4.73 -3.52 14.56
N GLY A 74 3.81 -2.92 15.35
CA GLY A 74 3.42 -1.52 15.23
C GLY A 74 2.40 -1.20 14.14
N HIS A 75 2.02 -2.16 13.29
CA HIS A 75 1.11 -1.92 12.17
C HIS A 75 -0.27 -1.42 12.60
N VAL A 76 -0.79 -1.87 13.74
CA VAL A 76 -2.11 -1.44 14.21
C VAL A 76 -2.10 0.04 14.60
N ASP A 77 -1.00 0.52 15.15
CA ASP A 77 -0.90 1.85 15.75
C ASP A 77 -0.34 2.90 14.76
N THR A 78 0.58 2.51 13.88
CA THR A 78 1.36 3.46 13.06
C THR A 78 1.20 3.29 11.55
N PHE A 79 0.59 2.20 11.08
CA PHE A 79 0.45 1.94 9.64
C PHE A 79 -0.71 2.74 9.05
N SER A 80 -0.52 4.05 8.98
CA SER A 80 -1.55 4.98 8.49
C SER A 80 -0.94 6.04 7.58
N ASP A 81 -1.66 6.34 6.49
CA ASP A 81 -1.31 7.41 5.57
C ASP A 81 -2.09 8.69 5.90
N PRO A 82 -1.43 9.86 5.83
CA PRO A 82 -2.11 11.15 5.89
C PRO A 82 -2.83 11.40 4.56
N LEU A 83 -4.15 11.35 4.53
CA LEU A 83 -4.97 11.57 3.34
C LEU A 83 -5.67 12.92 3.38
N VAL A 84 -5.78 13.53 2.20
CA VAL A 84 -6.65 14.67 1.90
C VAL A 84 -7.63 14.27 0.80
N GLU A 85 -8.79 14.91 0.78
CA GLU A 85 -9.85 14.66 -0.19
C GLU A 85 -10.08 15.93 -1.02
N ASP A 86 -10.21 15.79 -2.32
CA ASP A 86 -10.68 16.86 -3.20
C ASP A 86 -12.13 17.17 -2.87
N LEU A 87 -12.42 18.40 -2.45
CA LEU A 87 -13.74 18.78 -1.95
C LEU A 87 -14.84 18.77 -3.01
N LYS A 88 -14.49 18.69 -4.30
CA LYS A 88 -15.47 18.62 -5.40
C LYS A 88 -15.63 17.22 -5.98
N THR A 89 -14.52 16.52 -6.15
CA THR A 89 -14.56 15.20 -6.80
C THR A 89 -14.66 14.05 -5.82
N GLY A 90 -14.32 14.26 -4.53
CA GLY A 90 -14.23 13.22 -3.51
C GLY A 90 -13.01 12.29 -3.70
N GLU A 91 -12.14 12.61 -4.63
CA GLU A 91 -10.91 11.83 -4.88
C GLU A 91 -9.91 12.04 -3.74
N ARG A 92 -9.22 10.97 -3.33
CA ARG A 92 -8.30 10.99 -2.19
C ARG A 92 -6.87 10.92 -2.63
N PHE A 93 -6.05 11.71 -1.96
CA PHE A 93 -4.61 11.81 -2.22
C PHE A 93 -3.83 11.74 -0.93
N ARG A 94 -2.60 11.25 -1.00
CA ARG A 94 -1.67 11.35 0.14
C ARG A 94 -1.19 12.80 0.28
N ALA A 95 -1.38 13.36 1.45
CA ALA A 95 -1.00 14.75 1.73
C ALA A 95 0.52 14.98 1.56
N ASP A 96 1.34 14.05 2.04
CA ASP A 96 2.79 14.10 1.91
C ASP A 96 3.25 14.08 0.44
N HIS A 97 2.61 13.26 -0.41
CA HIS A 97 2.92 13.21 -1.84
C HIS A 97 2.55 14.50 -2.58
N ILE A 98 1.36 15.05 -2.33
CA ILE A 98 0.94 16.30 -2.96
C ILE A 98 1.87 17.44 -2.56
N ILE A 99 2.23 17.55 -1.28
CA ILE A 99 3.18 18.56 -0.79
C ILE A 99 4.53 18.39 -1.48
N ARG A 100 5.04 17.16 -1.51
CA ARG A 100 6.31 16.83 -2.16
C ARG A 100 6.32 17.25 -3.64
N ASP A 101 5.28 16.91 -4.37
CA ASP A 101 5.17 17.22 -5.80
C ASP A 101 5.13 18.73 -6.06
N GLU A 102 4.45 19.50 -5.22
CA GLU A 102 4.46 20.96 -5.30
C GLU A 102 5.82 21.56 -4.94
N LEU A 103 6.52 21.02 -3.93
CA LEU A 103 7.89 21.43 -3.61
C LEU A 103 8.83 21.15 -4.78
N VAL A 104 8.72 19.99 -5.43
CA VAL A 104 9.54 19.65 -6.62
C VAL A 104 9.27 20.63 -7.75
N LYS A 105 8.02 20.99 -8.03
CA LYS A 105 7.67 22.00 -9.04
C LYS A 105 8.29 23.36 -8.71
N LEU A 106 8.16 23.80 -7.46
CA LEU A 106 8.74 25.06 -6.99
C LEU A 106 10.27 25.07 -7.13
N TYR A 107 10.94 23.99 -6.69
CA TYR A 107 12.39 23.88 -6.74
C TYR A 107 12.93 23.83 -8.18
N ARG A 108 12.19 23.21 -9.10
CA ARG A 108 12.51 23.27 -10.53
C ARG A 108 12.37 24.68 -11.08
N ALA A 109 11.31 25.41 -10.72
CA ALA A 109 11.09 26.79 -11.17
C ALA A 109 12.14 27.76 -10.62
N THR A 110 12.70 27.49 -9.45
CA THR A 110 13.74 28.32 -8.80
C THR A 110 15.17 27.81 -9.07
N ASN A 111 15.35 26.84 -9.96
CA ASN A 111 16.64 26.25 -10.33
C ASN A 111 17.44 25.67 -9.13
N ILE A 112 16.76 25.12 -8.14
CA ILE A 112 17.43 24.43 -7.03
C ILE A 112 18.01 23.10 -7.54
N PRO A 113 19.28 22.78 -7.25
CA PRO A 113 19.90 21.52 -7.62
C PRO A 113 19.20 20.32 -7.00
N ASN A 114 19.01 19.24 -7.78
CA ASN A 114 18.39 17.99 -7.33
C ASN A 114 17.04 18.20 -6.61
N PRO A 115 16.04 18.80 -7.29
CA PRO A 115 14.79 19.24 -6.67
C PRO A 115 14.03 18.08 -5.97
N GLU A 116 14.05 16.87 -6.53
CA GLU A 116 13.42 15.69 -5.94
C GLU A 116 14.08 15.32 -4.60
N LYS A 117 15.40 15.20 -4.58
CA LYS A 117 16.15 14.87 -3.37
C LYS A 117 15.99 15.95 -2.30
N THR A 118 16.01 17.21 -2.70
CA THR A 118 15.84 18.34 -1.76
C THR A 118 14.43 18.32 -1.13
N ALA A 119 13.41 18.01 -1.91
CA ALA A 119 12.05 17.85 -1.42
C ALA A 119 11.94 16.64 -0.46
N ASP A 120 12.53 15.50 -0.80
CA ASP A 120 12.54 14.30 0.03
C ASP A 120 13.26 14.54 1.37
N ASP A 121 14.42 15.22 1.35
CA ASP A 121 15.19 15.58 2.54
C ASP A 121 14.41 16.56 3.46
N LEU A 122 13.64 17.48 2.86
CA LEU A 122 12.79 18.39 3.63
C LEU A 122 11.61 17.65 4.29
N MET A 123 10.96 16.78 3.55
CA MET A 123 9.85 15.97 4.07
C MET A 123 10.31 15.02 5.17
N ALA A 124 11.48 14.40 5.02
CA ALA A 124 12.05 13.49 6.03
C ALA A 124 12.46 14.20 7.33
N LYS A 125 12.89 15.47 7.25
CA LYS A 125 13.27 16.27 8.43
C LYS A 125 12.07 16.78 9.23
N ASN A 126 10.96 17.00 8.54
CA ASN A 126 9.73 17.49 9.13
C ASN A 126 8.78 16.28 9.30
N SER A 127 8.90 15.54 10.41
CA SER A 127 7.86 14.58 10.83
C SER A 127 6.62 15.38 11.26
N SER A 128 5.91 15.88 10.25
CA SER A 128 4.82 16.82 10.43
C SER A 128 3.58 16.15 11.00
N THR A 129 2.96 16.78 11.95
CA THR A 129 1.62 16.40 12.41
C THR A 129 0.59 16.64 11.31
N ASP A 130 -0.56 15.99 11.38
CA ASP A 130 -1.64 16.17 10.41
C ASP A 130 -2.06 17.64 10.28
N LYS A 131 -2.01 18.37 11.40
CA LYS A 131 -2.29 19.79 11.44
C LYS A 131 -1.26 20.63 10.70
N GLU A 132 0.03 20.34 10.89
CA GLU A 132 1.12 21.03 10.18
C GLU A 132 1.10 20.77 8.68
N LEU A 133 0.80 19.53 8.25
CA LEU A 133 0.61 19.20 6.83
C LEU A 133 -0.55 20.02 6.24
N TYR A 134 -1.66 20.12 6.95
CA TYR A 134 -2.82 20.90 6.49
C TYR A 134 -2.55 22.41 6.45
N GLU A 135 -1.88 22.94 7.47
CA GLU A 135 -1.47 24.34 7.50
C GLU A 135 -0.50 24.65 6.34
N PHE A 136 0.42 23.73 6.03
CA PHE A 136 1.31 23.87 4.88
C PHE A 136 0.54 23.88 3.54
N ILE A 137 -0.42 22.99 3.36
CA ILE A 137 -1.28 22.95 2.18
C ILE A 137 -2.01 24.29 2.01
N LYS A 138 -2.59 24.82 3.09
CA LYS A 138 -3.30 26.10 3.06
C LYS A 138 -2.40 27.30 2.80
N ALA A 139 -1.30 27.40 3.51
CA ALA A 139 -0.37 28.52 3.40
C ALA A 139 0.23 28.65 1.99
N ASN A 140 0.43 27.52 1.30
CA ASN A 140 0.98 27.50 -0.05
C ASN A 140 -0.11 27.35 -1.15
N ASN A 141 -1.40 27.43 -0.79
CA ASN A 141 -2.54 27.28 -1.71
C ASN A 141 -2.43 26.03 -2.60
N ILE A 142 -1.96 24.93 -2.02
CA ILE A 142 -1.81 23.65 -2.73
C ILE A 142 -3.18 23.06 -3.02
N LYS A 143 -3.39 22.67 -4.27
CA LYS A 143 -4.67 22.15 -4.77
C LYS A 143 -4.53 20.72 -5.25
N SER A 144 -5.66 20.05 -5.42
CA SER A 144 -5.71 18.75 -6.06
C SER A 144 -5.19 18.81 -7.51
N PRO A 145 -4.86 17.69 -8.15
CA PRO A 145 -4.53 17.64 -9.57
C PRO A 145 -5.63 18.22 -10.49
N ALA A 146 -6.89 18.19 -10.02
CA ALA A 146 -8.03 18.82 -10.71
C ALA A 146 -8.17 20.32 -10.43
N GLY A 147 -7.28 20.92 -9.63
CA GLY A 147 -7.30 22.36 -9.29
C GLY A 147 -8.28 22.77 -8.19
N ASN A 148 -8.85 21.82 -7.47
CA ASN A 148 -9.82 22.07 -6.41
C ASN A 148 -9.16 22.16 -5.03
N GLU A 149 -9.90 22.71 -4.06
CA GLU A 149 -9.48 22.75 -2.66
C GLU A 149 -9.46 21.35 -2.04
N LEU A 150 -8.53 21.18 -1.09
CA LEU A 150 -8.32 19.93 -0.36
C LEU A 150 -8.92 20.03 1.04
N SER A 151 -9.42 18.89 1.54
CA SER A 151 -9.93 18.76 2.91
C SER A 151 -8.81 18.84 3.95
N GLU A 152 -9.20 18.88 5.22
CA GLU A 152 -8.27 18.60 6.31
C GLU A 152 -7.61 17.22 6.15
N VAL A 153 -6.37 17.11 6.66
CA VAL A 153 -5.65 15.84 6.66
C VAL A 153 -6.29 14.88 7.65
N LYS A 154 -6.59 13.67 7.19
CA LYS A 154 -7.11 12.59 8.03
C LYS A 154 -6.23 11.36 7.89
N ARG A 155 -5.86 10.73 9.00
CA ARG A 155 -5.13 9.48 8.97
C ARG A 155 -6.04 8.32 8.63
N PHE A 156 -5.65 7.59 7.60
CA PHE A 156 -6.32 6.37 7.19
C PHE A 156 -5.42 5.17 7.54
N ASN A 157 -5.89 4.31 8.46
CA ASN A 157 -5.18 3.07 8.77
C ASN A 157 -5.30 2.11 7.59
N MET A 158 -4.17 1.67 7.05
CA MET A 158 -4.07 0.80 5.88
C MET A 158 -4.31 -0.68 6.19
N MET A 159 -4.48 -1.05 7.47
CA MET A 159 -4.80 -2.41 7.85
C MET A 159 -6.24 -2.76 7.47
N PHE A 160 -6.40 -3.81 6.66
CA PHE A 160 -7.73 -4.34 6.35
C PHE A 160 -8.28 -5.10 7.57
N LYS A 161 -9.18 -4.45 8.29
CA LYS A 161 -9.81 -4.99 9.50
C LYS A 161 -10.99 -5.89 9.12
N THR A 162 -11.08 -7.04 9.78
CA THR A 162 -12.22 -7.96 9.66
C THR A 162 -12.56 -8.57 11.01
N HIS A 163 -13.62 -9.38 11.06
CA HIS A 163 -14.01 -10.12 12.24
C HIS A 163 -13.96 -11.62 11.95
N VAL A 164 -13.43 -12.40 12.90
CA VAL A 164 -13.34 -13.85 12.79
C VAL A 164 -14.23 -14.47 13.89
N GLY A 165 -15.15 -15.34 13.46
CA GLY A 165 -16.11 -16.01 14.36
C GLY A 165 -17.54 -15.52 14.17
N ALA A 166 -18.46 -16.11 14.93
CA ALA A 166 -19.90 -15.88 14.81
C ALA A 166 -20.39 -14.58 15.47
N VAL A 167 -19.59 -14.00 16.36
CA VAL A 167 -19.97 -12.80 17.14
C VAL A 167 -19.04 -11.65 16.79
N THR A 168 -19.63 -10.52 16.41
CA THR A 168 -18.89 -9.29 16.09
C THR A 168 -18.67 -8.49 17.38
N ASN A 169 -17.49 -8.60 17.96
CA ASN A 169 -17.05 -7.84 19.13
C ASN A 169 -15.55 -7.52 18.99
N ASP A 170 -15.00 -6.75 19.91
CA ASP A 170 -13.58 -6.37 19.87
C ASP A 170 -12.64 -7.56 19.98
N ALA A 171 -13.04 -8.64 20.63
CA ALA A 171 -12.24 -9.85 20.74
C ALA A 171 -12.18 -10.66 19.43
N SER A 172 -13.13 -10.45 18.52
CA SER A 172 -13.18 -11.11 17.20
C SER A 172 -12.42 -10.35 16.10
N ILE A 173 -11.88 -9.17 16.41
CA ILE A 173 -11.13 -8.37 15.45
C ILE A 173 -9.89 -9.13 14.98
N SER A 174 -9.71 -9.18 13.67
CA SER A 174 -8.50 -9.66 13.01
C SER A 174 -8.16 -8.76 11.83
N TYR A 175 -6.97 -8.95 11.27
CA TYR A 175 -6.51 -8.17 10.14
C TYR A 175 -5.97 -9.09 9.05
N LEU A 176 -6.22 -8.74 7.79
CA LEU A 176 -5.48 -9.33 6.69
C LEU A 176 -4.04 -8.82 6.75
N ARG A 177 -3.09 -9.71 6.47
CA ARG A 177 -1.67 -9.33 6.47
C ARG A 177 -1.39 -8.25 5.42
N PRO A 178 -0.80 -7.10 5.79
CA PRO A 178 -0.36 -6.08 4.82
C PRO A 178 0.97 -6.45 4.16
N GLU A 179 1.75 -7.33 4.81
CA GLU A 179 3.04 -7.82 4.33
C GLU A 179 3.30 -9.25 4.82
N THR A 180 4.35 -9.89 4.30
CA THR A 180 4.66 -11.30 4.58
C THR A 180 5.74 -11.51 5.62
N ALA A 181 6.48 -10.48 6.01
CA ALA A 181 7.63 -10.59 6.92
C ALA A 181 7.28 -11.21 8.28
N GLN A 182 6.17 -10.82 8.88
CA GLN A 182 5.76 -11.34 10.20
C GLN A 182 5.44 -12.86 10.16
N GLY A 183 5.00 -13.36 9.01
CA GLY A 183 4.82 -14.80 8.81
C GLY A 183 6.13 -15.58 8.96
N ILE A 184 7.24 -14.99 8.52
CA ILE A 184 8.59 -15.57 8.68
C ILE A 184 8.97 -15.60 10.17
N PHE A 185 8.85 -14.48 10.86
CA PHE A 185 9.24 -14.38 12.28
C PHE A 185 8.40 -15.29 13.18
N THR A 186 7.08 -15.32 12.98
CA THR A 186 6.19 -16.14 13.81
C THR A 186 6.36 -17.65 13.58
N ASN A 187 6.83 -18.06 12.41
CA ASN A 187 7.07 -19.46 12.07
C ASN A 187 8.54 -19.87 12.20
N PHE A 188 9.45 -18.98 12.55
CA PHE A 188 10.87 -19.29 12.64
C PHE A 188 11.15 -20.51 13.54
N LYS A 189 10.62 -20.48 14.78
CA LYS A 189 10.79 -21.61 15.69
C LYS A 189 10.17 -22.91 15.17
N ASN A 190 8.99 -22.84 14.55
CA ASN A 190 8.32 -24.02 14.00
C ASN A 190 9.18 -24.66 12.90
N VAL A 191 9.81 -23.86 12.04
CA VAL A 191 10.70 -24.37 10.99
C VAL A 191 11.94 -24.99 11.60
N VAL A 192 12.59 -24.31 12.55
CA VAL A 192 13.77 -24.87 13.25
C VAL A 192 13.44 -26.20 13.91
N ASP A 193 12.37 -26.27 14.69
CA ASP A 193 11.96 -27.51 15.40
C ASP A 193 11.56 -28.65 14.43
N SER A 194 11.26 -28.34 13.15
CA SER A 194 10.87 -29.34 12.15
C SER A 194 12.05 -29.89 11.34
N PHE A 195 13.13 -29.14 11.22
CA PHE A 195 14.27 -29.47 10.37
C PHE A 195 15.58 -29.72 11.14
N TYR A 196 15.66 -29.37 12.40
CA TYR A 196 16.80 -29.55 13.28
C TYR A 196 16.39 -30.17 14.62
#